data_ac845debe12a698eea66e7eb62eae707
#
_entry.id   ac845debe12a698eea66e7eb62eae707
#
_cell.length_a   1.000
_cell.length_b   1.000
_cell.length_c   1.000
_cell.angle_alpha   90.00
_cell.angle_beta   90.00
_cell.angle_gamma   90.00
#
_symmetry.space_group_name_H-M   'P 1'
#
loop_
_entity.id
_entity.type
_entity.pdbx_description
1 polymer ?
#
loop_
_entity_poly.entity_id
_entity_poly.type
_entity_poly.pdbx_seq_one_letter_code
_entity_poly.pdbx_strand_id
1 'polypeptide(L)'
;MEKQVDILIIGAGISGIGLAVHLSKKCPQRKFEILERRDSFGGTWDLFRYPGIRSDSDMSTFGFNFKPWAKDKVLASGAEIKGYLSDVISENQLKDKIHFGHRVLSANYDSTKKKWLVEIEDNNKKKQIWSANFVMGCT
;
A
#
# COMPACT_ATOMS: atom_id res chain seq x y z
N MET A 1 8.76 12.14 17.95
CA MET A 1 9.87 12.33 16.99
C MET A 1 9.28 12.34 15.59
N GLU A 2 9.67 13.27 14.77
CA GLU A 2 9.18 13.36 13.38
C GLU A 2 9.92 12.34 12.51
N LYS A 3 9.19 11.40 11.88
CA LYS A 3 9.79 10.46 10.91
C LYS A 3 9.80 11.11 9.53
N GLN A 4 10.93 11.07 8.85
CA GLN A 4 11.10 11.66 7.53
C GLN A 4 11.36 10.61 6.48
N VAL A 5 10.64 10.71 5.36
CA VAL A 5 10.78 9.83 4.19
C VAL A 5 10.76 10.66 2.89
N ASP A 6 11.18 10.09 1.78
CA ASP A 6 11.03 10.76 0.49
C ASP A 6 9.58 10.66 0.00
N ILE A 7 9.00 9.46 0.07
CA ILE A 7 7.67 9.18 -0.46
C ILE A 7 6.86 8.44 0.59
N LEU A 8 5.67 8.94 0.88
CA LEU A 8 4.71 8.30 1.77
C LEU A 8 3.51 7.81 0.97
N ILE A 9 3.28 6.50 1.01
CA ILE A 9 2.16 5.86 0.33
C ILE A 9 1.05 5.63 1.37
N ILE A 10 -0.16 6.06 1.06
CA ILE A 10 -1.33 5.90 1.92
C ILE A 10 -2.21 4.79 1.34
N GLY A 11 -2.24 3.66 2.01
CA GLY A 11 -3.00 2.46 1.64
C GLY A 11 -2.11 1.31 1.15
N ALA A 12 -2.34 0.11 1.68
CA ALA A 12 -1.68 -1.14 1.30
C ALA A 12 -2.64 -2.08 0.54
N GLY A 13 -3.46 -1.51 -0.32
CA GLY A 13 -4.23 -2.23 -1.33
C GLY A 13 -3.38 -2.53 -2.57
N ILE A 14 -4.02 -3.00 -3.64
CA ILE A 14 -3.35 -3.32 -4.91
C ILE A 14 -2.57 -2.12 -5.47
N SER A 15 -3.13 -0.90 -5.38
CA SER A 15 -2.49 0.31 -5.89
C SER A 15 -1.23 0.66 -5.12
N GLY A 16 -1.29 0.68 -3.79
CA GLY A 16 -0.13 1.03 -2.94
C GLY A 16 0.99 0.01 -3.04
N ILE A 17 0.66 -1.28 -3.06
CA ILE A 17 1.62 -2.37 -3.24
C ILE A 17 2.26 -2.29 -4.63
N GLY A 18 1.47 -2.08 -5.69
CA GLY A 18 1.98 -1.92 -7.05
C GLY A 18 2.92 -0.74 -7.19
N LEU A 19 2.55 0.42 -6.64
CA LEU A 19 3.42 1.60 -6.61
C LEU A 19 4.74 1.32 -5.88
N ALA A 20 4.68 0.66 -4.73
CA ALA A 20 5.87 0.32 -3.96
C ALA A 20 6.87 -0.54 -4.74
N VAL A 21 6.38 -1.53 -5.51
CA VAL A 21 7.23 -2.34 -6.39
C VAL A 21 7.90 -1.48 -7.47
N HIS A 22 7.13 -0.59 -8.11
CA HIS A 22 7.68 0.31 -9.12
C HIS A 22 8.73 1.26 -8.54
N LEU A 23 8.49 1.81 -7.35
CA LEU A 23 9.47 2.66 -6.67
C LEU A 23 10.75 1.89 -6.32
N SER A 24 10.63 0.66 -5.81
CA SER A 24 11.78 -0.19 -5.51
C SER A 24 12.66 -0.45 -6.75
N LYS A 25 12.04 -0.62 -7.92
CA LYS A 25 12.74 -0.92 -9.17
C LYS A 25 13.29 0.32 -9.88
N LYS A 26 12.48 1.38 -9.93
CA LYS A 26 12.80 2.58 -10.74
C LYS A 26 13.47 3.70 -9.94
N CYS A 27 13.26 3.74 -8.64
CA CYS A 27 13.78 4.78 -7.75
C CYS A 27 14.45 4.16 -6.50
N PRO A 28 15.41 3.22 -6.65
CA PRO A 28 15.97 2.46 -5.52
C PRO A 28 16.70 3.36 -4.51
N GLN A 29 17.10 4.56 -4.90
CA GLN A 29 17.75 5.55 -4.03
C GLN A 29 16.76 6.31 -3.15
N ARG A 30 15.44 6.20 -3.40
CA ARG A 30 14.41 6.92 -2.64
C ARG A 30 13.87 6.07 -1.50
N LYS A 31 13.76 6.68 -0.33
CA LYS A 31 13.13 6.05 0.82
C LYS A 31 11.62 6.23 0.76
N PHE A 32 10.88 5.14 0.78
CA PHE A 32 9.43 5.17 0.86
C PHE A 32 8.91 4.27 1.97
N GLU A 33 7.74 4.60 2.48
CA GLU A 33 7.00 3.83 3.48
C GLU A 33 5.52 3.80 3.10
N ILE A 34 4.82 2.76 3.53
CA ILE A 34 3.40 2.57 3.29
C ILE A 34 2.67 2.61 4.62
N LEU A 35 1.65 3.44 4.74
CA LEU A 35 0.75 3.49 5.89
C LEU A 35 -0.56 2.80 5.55
N GLU A 36 -0.95 1.84 6.38
CA GLU A 36 -2.23 1.14 6.26
C GLU A 36 -2.99 1.24 7.58
N ARG A 37 -4.24 1.73 7.53
CA ARG A 37 -5.08 1.89 8.73
C ARG A 37 -5.54 0.56 9.33
N ARG A 38 -5.66 -0.47 8.51
CA ARG A 38 -6.10 -1.81 8.92
C ARG A 38 -4.92 -2.64 9.42
N ASP A 39 -5.21 -3.76 10.03
CA ASP A 39 -4.18 -4.68 10.55
C ASP A 39 -3.64 -5.64 9.47
N SER A 40 -4.12 -5.50 8.22
CA SER A 40 -3.72 -6.33 7.10
C SER A 40 -3.73 -5.55 5.80
N PHE A 41 -2.93 -6.01 4.84
CA PHE A 41 -2.91 -5.53 3.46
C PHE A 41 -4.07 -6.10 2.64
N GLY A 42 -4.30 -5.55 1.45
CA GLY A 42 -5.24 -6.09 0.48
C GLY A 42 -6.37 -5.13 0.10
N GLY A 43 -6.60 -4.06 0.88
CA GLY A 43 -7.64 -3.06 0.62
C GLY A 43 -9.01 -3.72 0.44
N THR A 44 -9.63 -3.56 -0.73
CA THR A 44 -10.92 -4.16 -1.10
C THR A 44 -10.95 -5.68 -0.85
N TRP A 45 -9.86 -6.38 -1.15
CA TRP A 45 -9.76 -7.84 -1.07
C TRP A 45 -9.52 -8.37 0.35
N ASP A 46 -9.25 -7.50 1.29
CA ASP A 46 -9.26 -7.78 2.73
C ASP A 46 -10.54 -7.30 3.41
N LEU A 47 -11.08 -6.17 2.96
CA LEU A 47 -12.26 -5.54 3.55
C LEU A 47 -13.53 -6.35 3.32
N PHE A 48 -13.78 -6.76 2.08
CA PHE A 48 -14.99 -7.48 1.69
C PHE A 48 -14.77 -8.98 1.75
N ARG A 49 -15.62 -9.67 2.52
CA ARG A 49 -15.52 -11.11 2.81
C ARG A 49 -16.85 -11.84 2.65
N TYR A 50 -17.74 -11.30 1.81
CA TYR A 50 -19.00 -11.97 1.53
C TYR A 50 -18.79 -13.23 0.66
N PRO A 51 -19.68 -14.26 0.76
CA PRO A 51 -19.58 -15.46 -0.06
C PRO A 51 -19.59 -15.13 -1.56
N GLY A 52 -18.66 -15.71 -2.31
CA GLY A 52 -18.58 -15.51 -3.75
C GLY A 52 -17.83 -14.25 -4.20
N ILE A 53 -17.20 -13.50 -3.29
CA ILE A 53 -16.35 -12.36 -3.69
C ILE A 53 -15.24 -12.82 -4.64
N ARG A 54 -15.15 -12.17 -5.79
CA ARG A 54 -14.18 -12.49 -6.85
C ARG A 54 -13.89 -11.24 -7.69
N SER A 55 -12.88 -11.34 -8.56
CA SER A 55 -12.64 -10.32 -9.58
C SER A 55 -13.79 -10.28 -10.60
N ASP A 56 -14.10 -9.09 -11.10
CA ASP A 56 -15.07 -8.87 -12.20
C ASP A 56 -14.40 -8.94 -13.56
N SER A 57 -13.11 -8.67 -13.62
CA SER A 57 -12.28 -8.76 -14.82
C SER A 57 -11.37 -9.99 -14.78
N ASP A 58 -10.91 -10.41 -15.96
CA ASP A 58 -9.94 -11.50 -16.06
C ASP A 58 -8.61 -11.13 -15.37
N MET A 59 -7.95 -12.14 -14.81
CA MET A 59 -6.73 -11.97 -14.07
C MET A 59 -5.52 -11.66 -14.94
N SER A 60 -5.58 -11.92 -16.24
CA SER A 60 -4.53 -11.54 -17.18
C SER A 60 -4.43 -10.02 -17.29
N THR A 61 -5.59 -9.34 -17.28
CA THR A 61 -5.67 -7.87 -17.27
C THR A 61 -5.49 -7.29 -15.88
N PHE A 62 -6.03 -7.94 -14.85
CA PHE A 62 -6.00 -7.46 -13.47
C PHE A 62 -4.60 -7.53 -12.83
N GLY A 63 -3.83 -8.57 -13.15
CA GLY A 63 -2.50 -8.78 -12.58
C GLY A 63 -1.50 -7.71 -12.99
N PHE A 64 -0.49 -7.52 -12.15
CA PHE A 64 0.61 -6.59 -12.47
C PHE A 64 1.45 -7.10 -13.63
N ASN A 65 1.91 -6.20 -14.50
CA ASN A 65 2.82 -6.54 -15.59
C ASN A 65 4.14 -7.18 -15.12
N PHE A 66 4.63 -6.78 -13.95
CA PHE A 66 5.85 -7.33 -13.36
C PHE A 66 5.65 -8.70 -12.70
N LYS A 67 4.40 -9.12 -12.46
CA LYS A 67 4.00 -10.42 -11.94
C LYS A 67 2.71 -10.89 -12.61
N PRO A 68 2.77 -11.45 -13.82
CA PRO A 68 1.60 -11.97 -14.50
C PRO A 68 0.88 -13.05 -13.68
N TRP A 69 -0.42 -13.13 -13.83
CA TRP A 69 -1.22 -14.18 -13.22
C TRP A 69 -0.86 -15.54 -13.82
N ALA A 70 -0.41 -16.47 -12.99
CA ALA A 70 0.14 -17.76 -13.43
C ALA A 70 -0.83 -18.95 -13.24
N LYS A 71 -2.08 -18.70 -12.88
CA LYS A 71 -3.10 -19.74 -12.68
C LYS A 71 -4.04 -19.81 -13.87
N ASP A 72 -4.59 -21.01 -14.14
CA ASP A 72 -5.49 -21.26 -15.28
C ASP A 72 -6.88 -20.61 -15.13
N LYS A 73 -7.24 -20.16 -13.92
CA LYS A 73 -8.51 -19.48 -13.68
C LYS A 73 -8.54 -18.10 -14.30
N VAL A 74 -9.59 -17.82 -15.06
CA VAL A 74 -9.84 -16.50 -15.65
C VAL A 74 -10.19 -15.47 -14.56
N LEU A 75 -11.09 -15.84 -13.63
CA LEU A 75 -11.51 -15.02 -12.50
C LEU A 75 -10.96 -15.59 -11.19
N ALA A 76 -10.45 -14.73 -10.33
CA ALA A 76 -9.91 -15.12 -9.03
C ALA A 76 -10.85 -14.74 -7.88
N SER A 77 -10.92 -15.60 -6.87
CA SER A 77 -11.58 -15.27 -5.60
C SER A 77 -10.82 -14.20 -4.84
N GLY A 78 -11.49 -13.53 -3.91
CA GLY A 78 -10.84 -12.54 -3.04
C GLY A 78 -9.64 -13.10 -2.28
N ALA A 79 -9.73 -14.34 -1.82
CA ALA A 79 -8.63 -15.04 -1.13
C ALA A 79 -7.43 -15.29 -2.07
N GLU A 80 -7.68 -15.67 -3.32
CA GLU A 80 -6.62 -15.88 -4.31
C GLU A 80 -5.92 -14.55 -4.68
N ILE A 81 -6.68 -13.46 -4.80
CA ILE A 81 -6.11 -12.12 -5.04
C ILE A 81 -5.28 -11.68 -3.85
N LYS A 82 -5.77 -11.87 -2.62
CA LYS A 82 -4.99 -11.55 -1.41
C LYS A 82 -3.72 -12.39 -1.32
N GLY A 83 -3.77 -13.67 -1.68
CA GLY A 83 -2.58 -14.54 -1.78
C GLY A 83 -1.58 -14.02 -2.82
N TYR A 84 -2.06 -13.62 -3.98
CA TYR A 84 -1.24 -12.99 -5.03
C TYR A 84 -0.53 -11.73 -4.53
N LEU A 85 -1.23 -10.85 -3.79
CA LEU A 85 -0.61 -9.66 -3.19
C LEU A 85 0.41 -10.01 -2.11
N SER A 86 0.16 -11.07 -1.32
CA SER A 86 1.12 -11.60 -0.35
C SER A 86 2.43 -12.01 -1.00
N ASP A 87 2.34 -12.70 -2.13
CA ASP A 87 3.52 -13.12 -2.90
C ASP A 87 4.28 -11.90 -3.44
N VAL A 88 3.58 -10.90 -3.96
CA VAL A 88 4.19 -9.63 -4.42
C VAL A 88 4.96 -8.94 -3.30
N ILE A 89 4.37 -8.84 -2.10
CA ILE A 89 5.00 -8.24 -0.92
C ILE A 89 6.28 -8.99 -0.55
N SER A 90 6.21 -10.32 -0.51
CA SER A 90 7.34 -11.17 -0.11
C SER A 90 8.48 -11.14 -1.13
N GLU A 91 8.17 -11.31 -2.41
CA GLU A 91 9.14 -11.33 -3.50
C GLU A 91 9.87 -10.00 -3.67
N ASN A 92 9.22 -8.89 -3.32
CA ASN A 92 9.80 -7.55 -3.43
C ASN A 92 10.25 -6.95 -2.09
N GLN A 93 10.30 -7.77 -1.02
CA GLN A 93 10.81 -7.39 0.30
C GLN A 93 10.12 -6.14 0.89
N LEU A 94 8.80 -6.03 0.70
CA LEU A 94 8.03 -4.85 1.12
C LEU A 94 7.51 -4.95 2.55
N LYS A 95 7.62 -6.11 3.21
CA LYS A 95 7.01 -6.37 4.52
C LYS A 95 7.37 -5.31 5.57
N ASP A 96 8.64 -4.96 5.67
CA ASP A 96 9.13 -4.01 6.67
C ASP A 96 8.83 -2.53 6.33
N LYS A 97 8.31 -2.29 5.13
CA LYS A 97 7.90 -0.96 4.67
C LYS A 97 6.42 -0.66 4.89
N ILE A 98 5.63 -1.66 5.28
CA ILE A 98 4.20 -1.51 5.52
C ILE A 98 3.96 -1.35 7.02
N HIS A 99 3.42 -0.20 7.41
CA HIS A 99 3.04 0.10 8.78
C HIS A 99 1.53 -0.07 8.93
N PHE A 100 1.13 -1.21 9.49
CA PHE A 100 -0.27 -1.51 9.79
C PHE A 100 -0.76 -0.73 11.02
N GLY A 101 -2.08 -0.56 11.13
CA GLY A 101 -2.70 0.15 12.23
C GLY A 101 -2.35 1.64 12.29
N HIS A 102 -1.93 2.23 11.17
CA HIS A 102 -1.54 3.63 11.07
C HIS A 102 -2.54 4.39 10.21
N ARG A 103 -3.44 5.11 10.86
CA ARG A 103 -4.47 5.91 10.20
C ARG A 103 -3.97 7.31 9.93
N VAL A 104 -3.96 7.73 8.69
CA VAL A 104 -3.70 9.12 8.32
C VAL A 104 -4.92 9.98 8.68
N LEU A 105 -4.72 11.02 9.46
CA LEU A 105 -5.76 11.97 9.87
C LEU A 105 -5.78 13.20 8.96
N SER A 106 -4.61 13.71 8.62
CA SER A 106 -4.46 14.86 7.73
C SER A 106 -3.13 14.83 6.99
N ALA A 107 -3.09 15.51 5.84
CA ALA A 107 -1.86 15.75 5.09
C ALA A 107 -1.86 17.21 4.63
N ASN A 108 -0.93 18.00 5.13
CA ASN A 108 -0.82 19.43 4.84
C ASN A 108 0.56 19.74 4.25
N TYR A 109 0.57 20.50 3.16
CA TYR A 109 1.84 20.93 2.56
C TYR A 109 2.36 22.19 3.25
N ASP A 110 3.55 22.11 3.80
CA ASP A 110 4.29 23.25 4.38
C ASP A 110 5.18 23.86 3.29
N SER A 111 4.78 25.01 2.76
CA SER A 111 5.52 25.70 1.69
C SER A 111 6.88 26.25 2.16
N THR A 112 7.03 26.54 3.44
CA THR A 112 8.30 27.01 4.01
C THR A 112 9.32 25.86 4.06
N LYS A 113 8.88 24.71 4.56
CA LYS A 113 9.72 23.49 4.63
C LYS A 113 9.78 22.75 3.29
N LYS A 114 8.90 23.08 2.35
CA LYS A 114 8.73 22.38 1.07
C LYS A 114 8.49 20.89 1.24
N LYS A 115 7.63 20.53 2.20
CA LYS A 115 7.32 19.14 2.58
C LYS A 115 5.85 18.98 2.95
N TRP A 116 5.38 17.76 2.80
CA TRP A 116 4.13 17.32 3.39
C TRP A 116 4.33 16.98 4.86
N LEU A 117 3.45 17.50 5.71
CA LEU A 117 3.31 17.11 7.11
C LEU A 117 2.05 16.26 7.24
N VAL A 118 2.24 15.01 7.61
CA VAL A 118 1.17 14.01 7.66
C VAL A 118 0.94 13.61 9.12
N GLU A 119 -0.23 13.95 9.65
CA GLU A 119 -0.66 13.53 10.98
C GLU A 119 -1.22 12.12 10.93
N ILE A 120 -0.72 11.25 11.79
CA ILE A 120 -1.03 9.83 11.84
C ILE A 120 -1.44 9.46 13.27
N GLU A 121 -2.44 8.60 13.40
CA GLU A 121 -2.84 7.97 14.65
C GLU A 121 -2.60 6.45 14.56
N ASP A 122 -1.91 5.89 15.54
CA ASP A 122 -1.72 4.44 15.64
C ASP A 122 -2.88 3.74 16.38
N ASN A 123 -2.84 2.40 16.45
CA ASN A 123 -3.86 1.61 17.14
C ASN A 123 -4.00 1.93 18.64
N ASN A 124 -2.98 2.52 19.25
CA ASN A 124 -2.99 2.96 20.65
C ASN A 124 -3.47 4.40 20.82
N LYS A 125 -4.03 5.01 19.77
CA LYS A 125 -4.46 6.41 19.74
C LYS A 125 -3.32 7.42 19.91
N LYS A 126 -2.09 6.98 19.76
CA LYS A 126 -0.92 7.86 19.81
C LYS A 126 -0.78 8.57 18.46
N LYS A 127 -0.75 9.89 18.54
CA LYS A 127 -0.53 10.75 17.38
C LYS A 127 0.95 10.99 17.13
N GLN A 128 1.32 11.03 15.87
CA GLN A 128 2.66 11.33 15.41
C GLN A 128 2.61 12.09 14.08
N ILE A 129 3.67 12.82 13.77
CA ILE A 129 3.79 13.53 12.50
C ILE A 129 4.92 12.91 11.70
N TRP A 130 4.63 12.59 10.44
CA TRP A 130 5.63 12.18 9.48
C TRP A 130 5.77 13.25 8.41
N SER A 131 6.99 13.50 7.95
CA SER A 131 7.23 14.42 6.83
C SER A 131 7.69 13.67 5.58
N ALA A 132 7.20 14.12 4.43
CA ALA A 132 7.52 13.51 3.14
C ALA A 132 7.67 14.57 2.05
N ASN A 133 8.51 14.29 1.06
CA ASN A 133 8.60 15.13 -0.13
C ASN A 133 7.36 14.90 -1.04
N PHE A 134 6.86 13.66 -1.09
CA PHE A 134 5.69 13.27 -1.87
C PHE A 134 4.74 12.42 -1.03
N VAL A 135 3.44 12.64 -1.21
CA VAL A 135 2.37 11.82 -0.62
C VAL A 135 1.55 11.23 -1.76
N MET A 136 1.39 9.92 -1.75
CA MET A 136 0.66 9.17 -2.77
C MET A 136 -0.59 8.54 -2.16
N GLY A 137 -1.76 9.04 -2.52
CA GLY A 137 -3.05 8.50 -2.10
C GLY A 137 -3.40 7.25 -2.90
N CYS A 138 -3.39 6.10 -2.23
CA CYS A 138 -3.72 4.78 -2.80
C CYS A 138 -4.84 4.09 -2.00
N THR A 139 -5.82 4.88 -1.57
CA THR A 139 -6.98 4.43 -0.77
C THR A 139 -8.12 3.91 -1.63
#